data_d47539ad4b12a9d746197989c3235b22
#
_entry.id   d47539ad4b12a9d746197989c3235b22
#
_cell.length_a   1.000
_cell.length_b   1.000
_cell.length_c   1.000
_cell.angle_alpha   90.00
_cell.angle_beta   90.00
_cell.angle_gamma   90.00
#
_symmetry.space_group_name_H-M   'P 1'
#
loop_
_entity.id
_entity.type
_entity.pdbx_description
1 polymer ?
#
loop_
_entity_poly.entity_id
_entity_poly.type
_entity_poly.pdbx_seq_one_letter_code
_entity_poly.pdbx_strand_id
1 'polypeptide(L)'
;MNVENCIEAQYRELMECSEPNAEYADLYKAFTHPHLREILTTLHHDLILLFKRMNDRLPTGECEAHFWADESRELIGRLDIINGLFGALKGTPLAFNIDSYYADLFLKCRDFLRSSGGSELPPNMAKIDLYYMIPIFTPVSSVTVSHEQQELTYQLKLVGEGSYANVFKYKDTFYNRFFILKRAKKGLDSKELARFR
;
A
#
# COMPACT_ATOMS: atom_id res chain seq x y z
N MET A 1 -22.35 15.95 7.39
CA MET A 1 -21.92 16.00 5.96
C MET A 1 -22.39 14.71 5.33
N ASN A 2 -23.08 14.76 4.18
CA ASN A 2 -23.54 13.54 3.51
C ASN A 2 -22.29 12.82 2.95
N VAL A 3 -22.13 11.53 3.27
CA VAL A 3 -21.02 10.68 2.84
C VAL A 3 -20.86 10.68 1.32
N GLU A 4 -21.97 10.57 0.60
CA GLU A 4 -22.01 10.59 -0.87
C GLU A 4 -21.41 11.89 -1.42
N ASN A 5 -21.86 13.03 -0.90
CA ASN A 5 -21.34 14.33 -1.34
C ASN A 5 -19.84 14.49 -1.06
N CYS A 6 -19.33 13.87 0.00
CA CYS A 6 -17.90 13.88 0.30
C CYS A 6 -17.13 13.06 -0.75
N ILE A 7 -17.59 11.86 -1.07
CA ILE A 7 -16.95 11.01 -2.09
C ILE A 7 -16.95 11.70 -3.44
N GLU A 8 -18.10 12.27 -3.85
CA GLU A 8 -18.22 12.99 -5.12
C GLU A 8 -17.30 14.21 -5.22
N ALA A 9 -17.15 14.96 -4.12
CA ALA A 9 -16.26 16.12 -4.08
C ALA A 9 -14.79 15.68 -4.24
N GLN A 10 -14.37 14.66 -3.50
CA GLN A 10 -13.01 14.13 -3.59
C GLN A 10 -12.73 13.44 -4.92
N TYR A 11 -13.74 12.79 -5.51
CA TYR A 11 -13.64 12.20 -6.85
C TYR A 11 -13.36 13.28 -7.91
N ARG A 12 -14.10 14.36 -7.93
CA ARG A 12 -13.89 15.47 -8.86
C ARG A 12 -12.51 16.10 -8.67
N GLU A 13 -12.15 16.40 -7.43
CA GLU A 13 -10.85 17.01 -7.10
C GLU A 13 -9.68 16.13 -7.60
N LEU A 14 -9.75 14.81 -7.38
CA LEU A 14 -8.73 13.90 -7.83
C LEU A 14 -8.68 13.81 -9.36
N MET A 15 -9.83 13.69 -10.03
CA MET A 15 -9.90 13.53 -11.49
C MET A 15 -9.57 14.82 -12.26
N GLU A 16 -9.55 15.99 -11.63
CA GLU A 16 -9.01 17.22 -12.21
C GLU A 16 -7.47 17.21 -12.28
N CYS A 17 -6.82 16.41 -11.43
CA CYS A 17 -5.36 16.41 -11.26
C CYS A 17 -4.70 15.07 -11.64
N SER A 18 -5.46 14.01 -11.86
CA SER A 18 -4.97 12.67 -12.19
C SER A 18 -5.76 12.06 -13.33
N GLU A 19 -5.06 11.30 -14.16
CA GLU A 19 -5.75 10.44 -15.13
C GLU A 19 -6.23 9.15 -14.45
N PRO A 20 -7.48 8.70 -14.72
CA PRO A 20 -7.97 7.43 -14.21
C PRO A 20 -7.03 6.28 -14.59
N ASN A 21 -6.59 5.52 -13.61
CA ASN A 21 -5.69 4.40 -13.82
C ASN A 21 -6.29 3.10 -13.25
N ALA A 22 -6.32 2.06 -14.08
CA ALA A 22 -6.89 0.76 -13.72
C ALA A 22 -5.83 -0.27 -13.29
N GLU A 23 -4.55 0.10 -13.22
CA GLU A 23 -3.45 -0.85 -12.93
C GLU A 23 -3.68 -1.64 -11.64
N TYR A 24 -4.17 -0.97 -10.59
CA TYR A 24 -4.43 -1.58 -9.29
C TYR A 24 -5.90 -1.90 -9.01
N ALA A 25 -6.79 -1.81 -10.00
CA ALA A 25 -8.23 -1.99 -9.82
C ALA A 25 -8.61 -3.35 -9.19
N ASP A 26 -7.82 -4.38 -9.47
CA ASP A 26 -8.03 -5.72 -8.93
C ASP A 26 -7.85 -5.80 -7.42
N LEU A 27 -6.99 -4.96 -6.83
CA LEU A 27 -6.76 -4.89 -5.40
C LEU A 27 -7.95 -4.28 -4.63
N TYR A 28 -8.79 -3.50 -5.33
CA TYR A 28 -9.88 -2.73 -4.72
C TYR A 28 -11.29 -3.25 -5.05
N LYS A 29 -11.41 -4.46 -5.61
CA LYS A 29 -12.71 -5.08 -5.96
C LYS A 29 -13.66 -5.26 -4.77
N ALA A 30 -13.12 -5.32 -3.55
CA ALA A 30 -13.91 -5.45 -2.33
C ALA A 30 -14.68 -4.16 -1.96
N PHE A 31 -14.32 -3.01 -2.53
CA PHE A 31 -15.06 -1.77 -2.34
C PHE A 31 -16.29 -1.74 -3.26
N THR A 32 -17.48 -1.62 -2.67
CA THR A 32 -18.76 -1.68 -3.39
C THR A 32 -19.12 -0.37 -4.09
N HIS A 33 -18.69 0.79 -3.52
CA HIS A 33 -18.97 2.10 -4.08
C HIS A 33 -18.04 2.40 -5.27
N PRO A 34 -18.59 2.65 -6.49
CA PRO A 34 -17.78 2.78 -7.71
C PRO A 34 -16.75 3.92 -7.64
N HIS A 35 -17.18 5.14 -7.30
CA HIS A 35 -16.27 6.29 -7.23
C HIS A 35 -15.23 6.15 -6.12
N LEU A 36 -15.59 5.62 -4.95
CA LEU A 36 -14.61 5.35 -3.89
C LEU A 36 -13.56 4.35 -4.36
N ARG A 37 -13.97 3.28 -5.04
CA ARG A 37 -13.02 2.30 -5.59
C ARG A 37 -12.08 2.93 -6.61
N GLU A 38 -12.60 3.77 -7.49
CA GLU A 38 -11.80 4.47 -8.50
C GLU A 38 -10.82 5.47 -7.86
N ILE A 39 -11.27 6.26 -6.87
CA ILE A 39 -10.39 7.12 -6.07
C ILE A 39 -9.25 6.33 -5.46
N LEU A 40 -9.54 5.24 -4.74
CA LEU A 40 -8.52 4.46 -4.03
C LEU A 40 -7.56 3.75 -4.99
N THR A 41 -8.03 3.34 -6.16
CA THR A 41 -7.20 2.78 -7.23
C THR A 41 -6.22 3.83 -7.78
N THR A 42 -6.73 5.02 -8.10
CA THR A 42 -5.94 6.13 -8.63
C THR A 42 -4.94 6.64 -7.59
N LEU A 43 -5.36 6.81 -6.34
CA LEU A 43 -4.47 7.19 -5.23
C LEU A 43 -3.35 6.18 -5.03
N HIS A 44 -3.62 4.87 -5.12
CA HIS A 44 -2.58 3.84 -5.04
C HIS A 44 -1.52 4.04 -6.13
N HIS A 45 -1.95 4.20 -7.37
CA HIS A 45 -1.05 4.43 -8.49
C HIS A 45 -0.21 5.69 -8.29
N ASP A 46 -0.84 6.82 -7.98
CA ASP A 46 -0.16 8.10 -7.78
C ASP A 46 0.86 8.03 -6.65
N LEU A 47 0.50 7.41 -5.51
CA LEU A 47 1.39 7.25 -4.37
C LEU A 47 2.62 6.40 -4.72
N ILE A 48 2.45 5.29 -5.44
CA ILE A 48 3.59 4.46 -5.87
C ILE A 48 4.53 5.27 -6.78
N LEU A 49 3.99 6.04 -7.73
CA LEU A 49 4.81 6.87 -8.61
C LEU A 49 5.55 7.98 -7.84
N LEU A 50 4.86 8.69 -6.94
CA LEU A 50 5.45 9.76 -6.14
C LEU A 50 6.52 9.24 -5.19
N PHE A 51 6.31 8.11 -4.52
CA PHE A 51 7.32 7.49 -3.67
C PHE A 51 8.51 6.93 -4.47
N LYS A 52 8.27 6.44 -5.68
CA LYS A 52 9.37 6.07 -6.60
C LYS A 52 10.23 7.28 -6.94
N ARG A 53 9.61 8.40 -7.34
CA ARG A 53 10.32 9.66 -7.62
C ARG A 53 11.06 10.19 -6.39
N MET A 54 10.48 10.04 -5.19
CA MET A 54 11.14 10.40 -3.93
C MET A 54 12.37 9.51 -3.68
N ASN A 55 12.29 8.21 -3.92
CA ASN A 55 13.40 7.29 -3.82
C ASN A 55 14.55 7.63 -4.78
N ASP A 56 14.23 8.12 -5.97
CA ASP A 56 15.23 8.51 -6.97
C ASP A 56 16.00 9.80 -6.56
N ARG A 57 15.55 10.47 -5.49
CA ARG A 57 16.10 11.72 -4.96
C ARG A 57 16.61 11.63 -3.54
N LEU A 58 16.79 10.43 -3.02
CA LEU A 58 17.36 10.24 -1.69
C LEU A 58 18.80 10.74 -1.62
N PRO A 59 19.27 11.17 -0.42
CA PRO A 59 20.64 11.66 -0.23
C PRO A 59 21.66 10.62 -0.69
N THR A 60 22.58 11.03 -1.57
CA THR A 60 23.74 10.24 -1.99
C THR A 60 25.00 10.95 -1.55
N GLY A 61 25.41 10.73 -0.28
CA GLY A 61 26.68 11.16 0.26
C GLY A 61 26.92 12.67 0.33
N GLU A 62 27.12 13.36 -0.79
CA GLU A 62 27.53 14.77 -0.83
C GLU A 62 26.42 15.73 -1.30
N CYS A 63 25.28 15.21 -1.76
CA CYS A 63 24.18 16.03 -2.27
C CYS A 63 23.02 16.07 -1.28
N GLU A 64 22.59 17.28 -0.94
CA GLU A 64 21.30 17.48 -0.24
C GLU A 64 20.16 16.91 -1.09
N ALA A 65 19.33 16.12 -0.48
CA ALA A 65 18.20 15.50 -1.15
C ALA A 65 17.00 16.45 -1.13
N HIS A 66 16.49 16.76 -2.28
CA HIS A 66 15.39 17.69 -2.42
C HIS A 66 14.26 17.09 -3.27
N PHE A 67 13.07 17.02 -2.70
CA PHE A 67 11.85 16.63 -3.40
C PHE A 67 11.19 17.87 -3.98
N TRP A 68 10.97 17.90 -5.28
CA TRP A 68 10.60 19.12 -5.99
C TRP A 68 9.23 19.66 -5.60
N ALA A 69 9.06 20.96 -5.82
CA ALA A 69 7.88 21.69 -5.37
C ALA A 69 6.56 21.13 -5.93
N ASP A 70 6.54 20.76 -7.21
CA ASP A 70 5.35 20.21 -7.86
C ASP A 70 5.00 18.83 -7.30
N GLU A 71 5.99 17.96 -7.17
CA GLU A 71 5.82 16.61 -6.59
C GLU A 71 5.44 16.68 -5.11
N SER A 72 6.00 17.65 -4.37
CA SER A 72 5.63 17.88 -2.96
C SER A 72 4.17 18.31 -2.82
N ARG A 73 3.71 19.24 -3.66
CA ARG A 73 2.30 19.68 -3.70
C ARG A 73 1.37 18.55 -4.09
N GLU A 74 1.77 17.78 -5.10
CA GLU A 74 0.99 16.63 -5.56
C GLU A 74 0.83 15.61 -4.43
N LEU A 75 1.91 15.22 -3.76
CA LEU A 75 1.85 14.26 -2.65
C LEU A 75 1.02 14.80 -1.46
N ILE A 76 1.20 16.08 -1.09
CA ILE A 76 0.37 16.73 -0.06
C ILE A 76 -1.11 16.63 -0.44
N GLY A 77 -1.49 16.97 -1.66
CA GLY A 77 -2.88 16.88 -2.13
C GLY A 77 -3.44 15.47 -2.04
N ARG A 78 -2.65 14.44 -2.42
CA ARG A 78 -3.08 13.03 -2.28
C ARG A 78 -3.29 12.64 -0.82
N LEU A 79 -2.39 13.05 0.07
CA LEU A 79 -2.52 12.80 1.51
C LEU A 79 -3.72 13.51 2.12
N ASP A 80 -4.07 14.69 1.64
CA ASP A 80 -5.23 15.46 2.11
C ASP A 80 -6.54 14.81 1.67
N ILE A 81 -6.64 14.34 0.43
CA ILE A 81 -7.77 13.54 -0.06
C ILE A 81 -7.95 12.28 0.79
N ILE A 82 -6.87 11.54 1.05
CA ILE A 82 -6.91 10.31 1.89
C ILE A 82 -7.46 10.64 3.27
N ASN A 83 -6.95 11.67 3.93
CA ASN A 83 -7.40 12.03 5.28
C ASN A 83 -8.83 12.54 5.31
N GLY A 84 -9.23 13.33 4.31
CA GLY A 84 -10.61 13.79 4.16
C GLY A 84 -11.59 12.63 4.07
N LEU A 85 -11.30 11.66 3.19
CA LEU A 85 -12.10 10.44 3.04
C LEU A 85 -12.06 9.57 4.28
N PHE A 86 -10.87 9.32 4.84
CA PHE A 86 -10.71 8.49 6.04
C PHE A 86 -11.53 9.02 7.22
N GLY A 87 -11.49 10.35 7.44
CA GLY A 87 -12.28 11.01 8.48
C GLY A 87 -13.77 10.97 8.21
N ALA A 88 -14.20 11.29 6.98
CA ALA A 88 -15.62 11.37 6.60
C ALA A 88 -16.31 10.00 6.57
N LEU A 89 -15.60 8.95 6.22
CA LEU A 89 -16.15 7.59 6.10
C LEU A 89 -16.07 6.79 7.40
N LYS A 90 -15.39 7.31 8.43
CA LYS A 90 -15.25 6.63 9.73
C LYS A 90 -16.62 6.31 10.33
N GLY A 91 -16.81 5.04 10.72
CA GLY A 91 -18.08 4.57 11.32
C GLY A 91 -19.20 4.35 10.30
N THR A 92 -18.95 4.45 9.01
CA THR A 92 -19.90 4.12 7.94
C THR A 92 -19.60 2.75 7.34
N PRO A 93 -20.52 2.15 6.56
CA PRO A 93 -20.25 0.91 5.82
C PRO A 93 -19.15 1.03 4.76
N LEU A 94 -18.79 2.26 4.37
CA LEU A 94 -17.75 2.56 3.37
C LEU A 94 -16.39 2.87 4.02
N ALA A 95 -16.26 2.76 5.34
CA ALA A 95 -15.01 2.96 6.06
C ALA A 95 -13.91 2.02 5.56
N PHE A 96 -12.69 2.49 5.58
CA PHE A 96 -11.53 1.70 5.19
C PHE A 96 -10.38 1.86 6.20
N ASN A 97 -9.48 0.90 6.21
CA ASN A 97 -8.21 0.96 6.92
C ASN A 97 -7.09 1.31 5.93
N ILE A 98 -6.06 1.98 6.42
CA ILE A 98 -4.81 2.20 5.70
C ILE A 98 -3.82 1.15 6.22
N ASP A 99 -3.07 0.51 5.32
CA ASP A 99 -1.99 -0.40 5.70
C ASP A 99 -1.01 0.30 6.65
N SER A 100 -0.55 -0.40 7.69
CA SER A 100 0.23 0.20 8.78
C SER A 100 1.54 0.82 8.30
N TYR A 101 2.22 0.18 7.34
CA TYR A 101 3.45 0.71 6.76
C TYR A 101 3.21 2.05 6.05
N TYR A 102 2.15 2.12 5.23
CA TYR A 102 1.81 3.35 4.52
C TYR A 102 1.25 4.43 5.47
N ALA A 103 0.50 4.05 6.50
CA ALA A 103 0.04 5.00 7.51
C ALA A 103 1.21 5.70 8.21
N ASP A 104 2.22 4.95 8.63
CA ASP A 104 3.44 5.49 9.24
C ASP A 104 4.24 6.34 8.25
N LEU A 105 4.32 5.93 6.99
CA LEU A 105 4.99 6.68 5.93
C LEU A 105 4.29 8.02 5.67
N PHE A 106 2.96 8.05 5.62
CA PHE A 106 2.18 9.27 5.41
C PHE A 106 2.39 10.27 6.56
N LEU A 107 2.44 9.79 7.81
CA LEU A 107 2.75 10.64 8.95
C LEU A 107 4.14 11.26 8.83
N LYS A 108 5.16 10.45 8.53
CA LYS A 108 6.54 10.94 8.31
C LYS A 108 6.62 11.95 7.18
N CYS A 109 5.93 11.71 6.06
CA CYS A 109 5.89 12.65 4.94
C CYS A 109 5.35 14.02 5.36
N ARG A 110 4.33 14.07 6.21
CA ARG A 110 3.75 15.33 6.69
C ARG A 110 4.73 16.19 7.50
N ASP A 111 5.73 15.59 8.12
CA ASP A 111 6.72 16.34 8.94
C ASP A 111 7.66 17.18 8.07
N PHE A 112 8.04 16.68 6.89
CA PHE A 112 9.02 17.37 6.03
C PHE A 112 8.45 17.96 4.74
N LEU A 113 7.30 17.49 4.25
CA LEU A 113 6.72 18.01 3.01
C LEU A 113 6.33 19.50 3.14
N ARG A 114 6.64 20.28 2.11
CA ARG A 114 6.31 21.71 2.02
C ARG A 114 5.60 21.98 0.68
N SER A 115 4.55 22.79 0.73
CA SER A 115 3.76 23.15 -0.46
C SER A 115 4.45 24.20 -1.36
N SER A 116 5.48 24.88 -0.84
CA SER A 116 6.25 25.90 -1.59
C SER A 116 7.75 25.64 -1.50
N GLY A 117 8.48 25.90 -2.57
CA GLY A 117 9.92 25.76 -2.62
C GLY A 117 10.45 24.32 -2.71
N GLY A 118 9.57 23.33 -2.70
CA GLY A 118 9.91 21.92 -2.56
C GLY A 118 10.23 21.50 -1.11
N SER A 119 10.58 20.24 -0.92
CA SER A 119 10.80 19.65 0.39
C SER A 119 12.20 19.10 0.53
N GLU A 120 12.91 19.51 1.57
CA GLU A 120 14.18 18.90 1.97
C GLU A 120 13.89 17.51 2.55
N LEU A 121 14.51 16.48 1.99
CA LEU A 121 14.36 15.12 2.50
C LEU A 121 15.25 14.92 3.73
N PRO A 122 14.78 14.20 4.77
CA PRO A 122 15.59 13.92 5.96
C PRO A 122 16.93 13.28 5.59
N PRO A 123 18.07 13.72 6.17
CA PRO A 123 19.42 13.25 5.81
C PRO A 123 19.60 11.72 5.90
N ASN A 124 18.88 11.09 6.83
CA ASN A 124 18.92 9.64 7.08
C ASN A 124 17.67 8.93 6.56
N MET A 125 16.98 9.52 5.58
CA MET A 125 15.79 8.90 5.03
C MET A 125 16.13 7.58 4.36
N ALA A 126 15.56 6.50 4.88
CA ALA A 126 15.69 5.19 4.27
C ALA A 126 14.89 5.13 2.97
N LYS A 127 15.35 4.29 2.04
CA LYS A 127 14.59 3.99 0.83
C LYS A 127 13.21 3.45 1.19
N ILE A 128 12.19 4.02 0.54
CA ILE A 128 10.79 3.60 0.69
C ILE A 128 10.60 2.28 -0.05
N ASP A 129 10.09 1.25 0.63
CA ASP A 129 9.70 0.01 0.00
C ASP A 129 8.37 0.17 -0.74
N LEU A 130 8.34 -0.23 -2.00
CA LEU A 130 7.16 -0.10 -2.86
C LEU A 130 6.50 -1.47 -3.03
N TYR A 131 5.26 -1.61 -2.55
CA TYR A 131 4.50 -2.85 -2.62
C TYR A 131 3.42 -2.77 -3.70
N TYR A 132 3.71 -3.33 -4.87
CA TYR A 132 2.81 -3.29 -6.04
C TYR A 132 1.62 -4.25 -5.97
N MET A 133 1.66 -5.24 -5.07
CA MET A 133 0.65 -6.30 -4.99
C MET A 133 -0.11 -6.32 -3.66
N ILE A 134 0.14 -5.33 -2.81
CA ILE A 134 -0.51 -5.20 -1.50
C ILE A 134 -1.37 -3.94 -1.53
N PRO A 135 -2.68 -4.03 -1.23
CA PRO A 135 -3.54 -2.84 -1.22
C PRO A 135 -3.13 -1.89 -0.08
N ILE A 136 -3.01 -0.61 -0.40
CA ILE A 136 -2.78 0.45 0.61
C ILE A 136 -4.03 0.63 1.48
N PHE A 137 -5.21 0.44 0.88
CA PHE A 137 -6.50 0.62 1.53
C PHE A 137 -7.30 -0.67 1.55
N THR A 138 -7.91 -1.00 2.69
CA THR A 138 -8.77 -2.19 2.84
C THR A 138 -10.10 -1.80 3.48
N PRO A 139 -11.25 -2.33 3.01
CA PRO A 139 -12.53 -1.99 3.62
C PRO A 139 -12.57 -2.48 5.07
N VAL A 140 -13.13 -1.65 5.96
CA VAL A 140 -13.48 -2.11 7.31
C VAL A 140 -14.71 -2.98 7.17
N SER A 141 -14.54 -4.29 7.29
CA SER A 141 -15.66 -5.22 7.34
C SER A 141 -16.48 -4.92 8.61
N SER A 142 -17.62 -4.27 8.45
CA SER A 142 -18.55 -3.99 9.57
C SER A 142 -19.29 -5.24 10.05
N VAL A 143 -19.04 -6.39 9.45
CA VAL A 143 -19.51 -7.68 9.90
C VAL A 143 -18.37 -8.31 10.69
N THR A 144 -18.48 -8.26 12.01
CA THR A 144 -17.80 -9.24 12.85
C THR A 144 -18.50 -10.59 12.57
N VAL A 145 -18.22 -11.17 11.42
CA VAL A 145 -18.38 -12.58 11.27
C VAL A 145 -17.28 -13.15 12.15
N SER A 146 -17.68 -13.70 13.30
CA SER A 146 -16.84 -14.67 13.97
C SER A 146 -16.62 -15.79 12.95
N HIS A 147 -15.57 -15.64 12.15
CA HIS A 147 -15.08 -16.74 11.37
C HIS A 147 -14.61 -17.76 12.41
N GLU A 148 -15.40 -18.79 12.65
CA GLU A 148 -14.80 -20.09 12.85
C GLU A 148 -13.67 -20.13 11.82
N GLN A 149 -12.46 -20.34 12.29
CA GLN A 149 -11.27 -20.41 11.46
C GLN A 149 -11.57 -21.39 10.33
N GLN A 150 -11.90 -20.87 9.15
CA GLN A 150 -11.79 -21.67 7.96
C GLN A 150 -10.29 -21.87 7.80
N GLU A 151 -9.81 -23.02 8.28
CA GLU A 151 -8.50 -23.51 7.92
C GLU A 151 -8.49 -23.67 6.41
N LEU A 152 -7.97 -22.67 5.71
CA LEU A 152 -7.75 -22.77 4.27
C LEU A 152 -6.63 -23.78 4.05
N THR A 153 -7.02 -25.03 3.83
CA THR A 153 -6.07 -26.10 3.55
C THR A 153 -5.66 -26.01 2.08
N TYR A 154 -4.46 -25.49 1.85
CA TYR A 154 -3.86 -25.48 0.52
C TYR A 154 -3.15 -26.80 0.22
N GLN A 155 -3.37 -27.34 -0.97
CA GLN A 155 -2.56 -28.46 -1.46
C GLN A 155 -1.18 -27.95 -1.87
N LEU A 156 -0.17 -28.27 -1.06
CA LEU A 156 1.21 -27.91 -1.31
C LEU A 156 1.87 -28.93 -2.24
N LYS A 157 2.36 -28.47 -3.39
CA LYS A 157 3.21 -29.30 -4.28
C LYS A 157 4.67 -28.95 -4.04
N LEU A 158 5.48 -29.93 -3.62
CA LEU A 158 6.92 -29.76 -3.52
C LEU A 158 7.51 -29.53 -4.92
N VAL A 159 8.21 -28.41 -5.11
CA VAL A 159 8.83 -28.03 -6.39
C VAL A 159 10.35 -27.88 -6.31
N GLY A 160 10.90 -27.91 -5.10
CA GLY A 160 12.35 -27.86 -4.89
C GLY A 160 12.73 -28.24 -3.47
N GLU A 161 13.92 -28.79 -3.31
CA GLU A 161 14.50 -29.14 -2.04
C GLU A 161 15.95 -28.64 -2.00
N GLY A 162 16.26 -27.80 -1.02
CA GLY A 162 17.61 -27.30 -0.75
C GLY A 162 18.15 -27.80 0.58
N SER A 163 19.40 -27.48 0.89
CA SER A 163 20.06 -27.89 2.15
C SER A 163 19.30 -27.41 3.38
N TYR A 164 18.73 -26.18 3.34
CA TYR A 164 18.12 -25.52 4.50
C TYR A 164 16.59 -25.39 4.39
N ALA A 165 16.01 -25.60 3.21
CA ALA A 165 14.60 -25.36 2.97
C ALA A 165 14.01 -26.27 1.91
N ASN A 166 12.71 -26.52 2.06
CA ASN A 166 11.86 -27.09 1.03
C ASN A 166 11.04 -25.97 0.39
N VAL A 167 10.87 -26.03 -0.92
CA VAL A 167 10.11 -25.06 -1.69
C VAL A 167 8.84 -25.72 -2.20
N PHE A 168 7.71 -25.14 -1.85
CA PHE A 168 6.40 -25.62 -2.26
C PHE A 168 5.72 -24.60 -3.15
N LYS A 169 4.93 -25.08 -4.10
CA LYS A 169 4.01 -24.29 -4.90
C LYS A 169 2.60 -24.62 -4.48
N TYR A 170 1.75 -23.61 -4.30
CA TYR A 170 0.33 -23.80 -4.09
C TYR A 170 -0.48 -22.78 -4.92
N LYS A 171 -1.73 -23.11 -5.20
CA LYS A 171 -2.65 -22.20 -5.85
C LYS A 171 -3.57 -21.61 -4.81
N ASP A 172 -3.53 -20.29 -4.69
CA ASP A 172 -4.51 -19.57 -3.90
C ASP A 172 -5.81 -19.44 -4.72
N THR A 173 -6.91 -19.91 -4.15
CA THR A 173 -8.21 -19.91 -4.81
C THR A 173 -8.87 -18.54 -4.83
N PHE A 174 -8.57 -17.71 -3.85
CA PHE A 174 -9.10 -16.36 -3.74
C PHE A 174 -8.47 -15.45 -4.80
N TYR A 175 -7.14 -15.46 -4.90
CA TYR A 175 -6.39 -14.67 -5.89
C TYR A 175 -6.29 -15.37 -7.26
N ASN A 176 -6.69 -16.64 -7.36
CA ASN A 176 -6.52 -17.49 -8.56
C ASN A 176 -5.09 -17.49 -9.11
N ARG A 177 -4.09 -17.42 -8.22
CA ARG A 177 -2.66 -17.33 -8.55
C ARG A 177 -1.87 -18.41 -7.84
N PHE A 178 -0.67 -18.68 -8.39
CA PHE A 178 0.28 -19.56 -7.75
C PHE A 178 1.22 -18.77 -6.86
N PHE A 179 1.47 -19.30 -5.67
CA PHE A 179 2.42 -18.80 -4.71
C PHE A 179 3.50 -19.83 -4.44
N ILE A 180 4.66 -19.33 -4.03
CA ILE A 180 5.78 -20.15 -3.59
C ILE A 180 5.94 -20.00 -2.08
N LEU A 181 5.88 -21.12 -1.37
CA LEU A 181 6.15 -21.21 0.05
C LEU A 181 7.53 -21.85 0.25
N LYS A 182 8.46 -21.08 0.80
CA LYS A 182 9.76 -21.60 1.22
C LYS A 182 9.69 -21.92 2.72
N ARG A 183 9.85 -23.19 3.08
CA ARG A 183 9.74 -23.66 4.46
C ARG A 183 11.08 -24.19 4.95
N ALA A 184 11.59 -23.63 6.04
CA ALA A 184 12.80 -24.11 6.69
C ALA A 184 12.67 -25.59 7.11
N LYS A 185 13.74 -26.36 6.97
CA LYS A 185 13.82 -27.73 7.48
C LYS A 185 13.87 -27.71 9.01
N LYS A 186 13.38 -28.75 9.65
CA LYS A 186 13.48 -28.90 11.10
C LYS A 186 14.94 -29.16 11.50
N GLY A 187 15.35 -28.62 12.65
CA GLY A 187 16.68 -28.88 13.22
C GLY A 187 17.80 -27.96 12.73
N LEU A 188 17.46 -26.87 12.01
CA LEU A 188 18.43 -25.84 11.63
C LEU A 188 18.90 -25.05 12.86
N ASP A 189 20.20 -24.77 12.91
CA ASP A 189 20.77 -23.88 13.94
C ASP A 189 20.48 -22.40 13.64
N SER A 190 20.88 -21.51 14.56
CA SER A 190 20.62 -20.06 14.42
C SER A 190 21.34 -19.42 13.22
N LYS A 191 22.51 -19.95 12.81
CA LYS A 191 23.28 -19.46 11.66
C LYS A 191 22.62 -19.91 10.35
N GLU A 192 22.10 -21.13 10.34
CA GLU A 192 21.39 -21.70 9.21
C GLU A 192 20.04 -21.03 9.00
N LEU A 193 19.33 -20.70 10.09
CA LEU A 193 18.09 -19.90 10.03
C LEU A 193 18.34 -18.48 9.53
N ALA A 194 19.47 -17.87 9.87
CA ALA A 194 19.83 -16.55 9.36
C ALA A 194 20.07 -16.55 7.83
N ARG A 195 20.54 -17.69 7.25
CA ARG A 195 20.70 -17.85 5.81
C ARG A 195 19.40 -18.17 5.07
N PHE A 196 18.37 -18.52 5.83
CA PHE A 196 17.03 -18.78 5.27
C PHE A 196 16.23 -17.51 4.97
N ARG A 197 16.54 -16.40 5.62
CA ARG A 197 15.85 -15.09 5.47
C ARG A 197 16.20 -14.39 4.15
#